data_710ba9b6ce42f00e6e0f59b3e8970748
#
_entry.id   710ba9b6ce42f00e6e0f59b3e8970748
#
_cell.length_a   1.000
_cell.length_b   1.000
_cell.length_c   1.000
_cell.angle_alpha   90.00
_cell.angle_beta   90.00
_cell.angle_gamma   90.00
#
_symmetry.space_group_name_H-M   'P 1'
#
loop_
_entity.id
_entity.type
_entity.pdbx_description
1 polymer ?
#
loop_
_entity_poly.entity_id
_entity_poly.type
_entity_poly.pdbx_seq_one_letter_code
_entity_poly.pdbx_strand_id
1 'polypeptide(L)'
;VFQDFGFACGLYPGHRSFADSVAQEARQAIERLRHHPSLVIWAGNNEDYAIARSNNLYEGPRSDIPTPAAADEPVRFDGRKIYEETLREVCGEYDPGRTYWPGSPYGRQSSDPNAREDGDRHIWEVWHTPQLRYQDYGTLCGRFVSEFGMQGVPAVPTLTRGLGFPPDGVSVLSGLNKGDGGPERIQHYIDRNLPAPHDLATYIYATQIIQAEALAHGIRAFRRAFGHDLARGCGGALVWQLDDCWPGVSWSILEHYAADMAQAGRPVRPKASYYSIRSELQPIRLGADWQTEGRFAVWLCHSGAVPLALERPRLRVSGLAPSGQRLFSEERPLTEPFHPNGVTELGTQSLPDAVLIVLCELYDGPKLIAKTVLWPQPLKDLGLIDPEVLLEEHETPDPLVRRVRITVSRPAKALWLTAGEDAVFSDNLLDLLPGEVTEITVKDPALSPIRVMGLHSLAALQPR
;
A
#
# COMPACT_ATOMS: atom_id res chain seq x y z
N VAL A 1 -10.25 8.46 -9.78
CA VAL A 1 -9.05 8.37 -10.65
C VAL A 1 -8.40 9.74 -10.71
N PHE A 2 -7.08 9.77 -10.49
CA PHE A 2 -6.16 10.88 -10.72
C PHE A 2 -5.42 10.51 -12.02
N GLN A 3 -5.63 11.25 -13.10
CA GLN A 3 -5.15 10.87 -14.44
C GLN A 3 -4.05 11.81 -14.91
N ASP A 4 -2.84 11.28 -15.04
CA ASP A 4 -1.73 12.00 -15.68
C ASP A 4 -1.84 11.98 -17.20
N PHE A 5 -1.39 13.06 -17.83
CA PHE A 5 -1.03 13.03 -19.25
C PHE A 5 0.29 12.29 -19.44
N GLY A 6 0.62 11.93 -20.69
CA GLY A 6 1.71 11.01 -21.02
C GLY A 6 3.14 11.55 -20.83
N PHE A 7 3.41 12.29 -19.77
CA PHE A 7 4.72 12.84 -19.40
C PHE A 7 5.18 12.27 -18.07
N ALA A 8 6.43 11.78 -18.01
CA ALA A 8 6.97 11.19 -16.78
C ALA A 8 8.50 11.30 -16.73
N CYS A 9 9.01 11.74 -15.58
CA CYS A 9 10.42 11.71 -15.18
C CYS A 9 11.40 12.28 -16.20
N GLY A 10 11.01 13.35 -16.94
CA GLY A 10 11.77 13.87 -18.04
C GLY A 10 11.78 15.40 -18.18
N LEU A 11 12.54 15.86 -19.17
CA LEU A 11 12.57 17.25 -19.62
C LEU A 11 12.11 17.28 -21.07
N TYR A 12 10.85 17.64 -21.29
CA TYR A 12 10.22 17.62 -22.60
C TYR A 12 10.46 18.92 -23.37
N PRO A 13 10.50 18.89 -24.73
CA PRO A 13 10.69 20.08 -25.53
C PRO A 13 9.47 21.01 -25.47
N GLY A 14 9.71 22.33 -25.47
CA GLY A 14 8.66 23.35 -25.41
C GLY A 14 8.38 24.05 -26.74
N HIS A 15 8.91 23.58 -27.88
CA HIS A 15 8.68 24.23 -29.18
C HIS A 15 7.22 24.04 -29.66
N ARG A 16 6.74 25.01 -30.44
CA ARG A 16 5.32 25.14 -30.80
C ARG A 16 4.74 23.86 -31.44
N SER A 17 5.44 23.23 -32.39
CA SER A 17 4.92 22.03 -33.07
C SER A 17 4.74 20.85 -32.12
N PHE A 18 5.57 20.73 -31.06
CA PHE A 18 5.38 19.72 -30.01
C PHE A 18 4.19 20.07 -29.13
N ALA A 19 4.05 21.34 -28.69
CA ALA A 19 2.90 21.80 -27.92
C ALA A 19 1.58 21.63 -28.68
N ASP A 20 1.55 21.90 -29.99
CA ASP A 20 0.37 21.68 -30.85
C ASP A 20 0.00 20.18 -30.92
N SER A 21 0.98 19.29 -31.02
CA SER A 21 0.78 17.82 -30.97
C SER A 21 0.22 17.37 -29.62
N VAL A 22 0.79 17.88 -28.52
CA VAL A 22 0.32 17.60 -27.17
C VAL A 22 -1.11 18.07 -26.97
N ALA A 23 -1.46 19.27 -27.44
CA ALA A 23 -2.81 19.79 -27.35
C ALA A 23 -3.83 18.89 -28.08
N GLN A 24 -3.46 18.38 -29.25
CA GLN A 24 -4.30 17.46 -30.00
C GLN A 24 -4.51 16.12 -29.27
N GLU A 25 -3.43 15.53 -28.74
CA GLU A 25 -3.50 14.29 -27.97
C GLU A 25 -4.31 14.45 -26.70
N ALA A 26 -4.08 15.54 -25.94
CA ALA A 26 -4.81 15.86 -24.72
C ALA A 26 -6.31 16.00 -24.98
N ARG A 27 -6.71 16.72 -26.06
CA ARG A 27 -8.10 16.82 -26.46
C ARG A 27 -8.73 15.46 -26.67
N GLN A 28 -8.09 14.58 -27.46
CA GLN A 28 -8.59 13.23 -27.74
C GLN A 28 -8.72 12.38 -26.48
N ALA A 29 -7.74 12.47 -25.58
CA ALA A 29 -7.77 11.76 -24.30
C ALA A 29 -8.94 12.25 -23.41
N ILE A 30 -9.11 13.57 -23.30
CA ILE A 30 -10.19 14.17 -22.51
C ILE A 30 -11.56 13.80 -23.10
N GLU A 31 -11.76 13.96 -24.39
CA GLU A 31 -13.03 13.60 -25.07
C GLU A 31 -13.41 12.14 -24.82
N ARG A 32 -12.42 11.22 -24.80
CA ARG A 32 -12.61 9.80 -24.54
C ARG A 32 -12.93 9.48 -23.09
N LEU A 33 -12.34 10.20 -22.10
CA LEU A 33 -12.36 9.83 -20.70
C LEU A 33 -13.26 10.70 -19.81
N ARG A 34 -13.56 11.94 -20.20
CA ARG A 34 -14.29 12.92 -19.36
C ARG A 34 -15.67 12.48 -18.88
N HIS A 35 -16.31 11.53 -19.57
CA HIS A 35 -17.63 11.01 -19.18
C HIS A 35 -17.59 10.04 -18.00
N HIS A 36 -16.41 9.59 -17.55
CA HIS A 36 -16.27 8.71 -16.38
C HIS A 36 -16.38 9.52 -15.08
N PRO A 37 -17.39 9.27 -14.22
CA PRO A 37 -17.55 10.01 -12.97
C PRO A 37 -16.46 9.72 -11.95
N SER A 38 -15.75 8.61 -12.07
CA SER A 38 -14.62 8.23 -11.21
C SER A 38 -13.36 9.06 -11.47
N LEU A 39 -13.25 9.74 -12.63
CA LEU A 39 -12.15 10.63 -12.92
C LEU A 39 -12.37 11.95 -12.18
N VAL A 40 -11.44 12.34 -11.30
CA VAL A 40 -11.60 13.53 -10.44
C VAL A 40 -10.59 14.63 -10.72
N ILE A 41 -9.39 14.29 -11.22
CA ILE A 41 -8.29 15.23 -11.48
C ILE A 41 -7.60 14.84 -12.79
N TRP A 42 -7.26 15.84 -13.60
CA TRP A 42 -6.29 15.78 -14.69
C TRP A 42 -4.95 16.31 -14.18
N ALA A 43 -3.85 15.59 -14.34
CA ALA A 43 -2.52 16.02 -13.96
C ALA A 43 -1.60 16.17 -15.18
N GLY A 44 -0.76 17.19 -15.17
CA GLY A 44 0.06 17.56 -16.32
C GLY A 44 1.18 16.56 -16.60
N ASN A 45 1.86 16.10 -15.55
CA ASN A 45 2.99 15.19 -15.68
C ASN A 45 3.27 14.44 -14.37
N ASN A 46 4.06 13.37 -14.46
CA ASN A 46 4.65 12.67 -13.33
C ASN A 46 6.13 13.08 -13.15
N GLU A 47 6.45 13.75 -12.05
CA GLU A 47 7.81 14.07 -11.54
C GLU A 47 8.66 15.04 -12.37
N ASP A 48 8.21 15.60 -13.47
CA ASP A 48 9.03 16.46 -14.30
C ASP A 48 9.51 17.73 -13.58
N TYR A 49 8.67 18.30 -12.67
CA TYR A 49 9.09 19.41 -11.81
C TYR A 49 10.20 19.00 -10.81
N ALA A 50 10.11 17.79 -10.25
CA ALA A 50 11.11 17.27 -9.35
C ALA A 50 12.45 17.03 -10.10
N ILE A 51 12.38 16.48 -11.31
CA ILE A 51 13.55 16.30 -12.20
C ILE A 51 14.14 17.66 -12.57
N ALA A 52 13.32 18.64 -12.95
CA ALA A 52 13.81 19.98 -13.27
C ALA A 52 14.50 20.63 -12.07
N ARG A 53 13.93 20.48 -10.86
CA ARG A 53 14.52 21.00 -9.63
C ARG A 53 15.87 20.32 -9.31
N SER A 54 15.96 19.01 -9.42
CA SER A 54 17.20 18.27 -9.16
C SER A 54 18.35 18.68 -10.12
N ASN A 55 18.00 19.19 -11.30
CA ASN A 55 18.93 19.74 -12.29
C ASN A 55 19.11 21.27 -12.19
N ASN A 56 18.60 21.91 -11.13
CA ASN A 56 18.63 23.37 -10.92
C ASN A 56 17.95 24.18 -12.03
N LEU A 57 16.91 23.62 -12.67
CA LEU A 57 16.16 24.24 -13.75
C LEU A 57 14.77 24.77 -13.28
N TYR A 58 14.41 24.53 -12.02
CA TYR A 58 13.16 24.95 -11.40
C TYR A 58 13.38 25.48 -10.00
N GLU A 59 12.96 26.72 -9.77
CA GLU A 59 13.08 27.43 -8.48
C GLU A 59 11.74 27.70 -7.80
N GLY A 60 10.66 27.17 -8.37
CA GLY A 60 9.30 27.36 -7.87
C GLY A 60 8.35 27.98 -8.88
N PRO A 61 7.06 28.16 -8.51
CA PRO A 61 6.08 28.80 -9.35
C PRO A 61 6.49 30.24 -9.68
N ARG A 62 6.40 30.62 -10.96
CA ARG A 62 6.68 31.96 -11.44
C ARG A 62 5.50 32.47 -12.26
N SER A 63 5.35 33.81 -12.33
CA SER A 63 4.38 34.46 -13.21
C SER A 63 4.84 34.49 -14.69
N ASP A 64 6.15 34.36 -14.92
CA ASP A 64 6.79 34.40 -16.24
C ASP A 64 7.29 33.01 -16.62
N ILE A 65 6.79 32.47 -17.72
CA ILE A 65 7.28 31.21 -18.31
C ILE A 65 8.29 31.58 -19.39
N PRO A 66 9.55 31.08 -19.31
CA PRO A 66 10.56 31.40 -20.29
C PRO A 66 10.15 30.96 -21.72
N THR A 67 10.55 31.72 -22.72
CA THR A 67 10.41 31.31 -24.11
C THR A 67 11.25 30.05 -24.35
N PRO A 68 10.76 29.05 -25.12
CA PRO A 68 11.52 27.86 -25.45
C PRO A 68 12.89 28.15 -26.05
N ALA A 69 13.90 27.36 -25.64
CA ALA A 69 15.27 27.49 -26.10
C ALA A 69 15.44 27.11 -27.60
N ALA A 70 16.43 27.70 -28.28
CA ALA A 70 16.90 27.21 -29.55
C ALA A 70 17.74 25.92 -29.38
N ALA A 71 17.96 25.17 -30.45
CA ALA A 71 18.60 23.83 -30.40
C ALA A 71 20.02 23.83 -29.76
N ASP A 72 20.73 24.92 -29.80
CA ASP A 72 22.12 25.06 -29.30
C ASP A 72 22.20 25.74 -27.93
N GLU A 73 21.07 26.02 -27.29
CA GLU A 73 21.03 26.60 -25.94
C GLU A 73 21.17 25.52 -24.83
N PRO A 74 21.67 25.90 -23.64
CA PRO A 74 21.74 24.98 -22.52
C PRO A 74 20.37 24.37 -22.16
N VAL A 75 20.38 23.15 -21.61
CA VAL A 75 19.19 22.42 -21.20
C VAL A 75 18.32 23.29 -20.30
N ARG A 76 17.01 23.36 -20.58
CA ARG A 76 16.02 24.18 -19.86
C ARG A 76 14.77 23.35 -19.57
N PHE A 77 13.97 23.80 -18.60
CA PHE A 77 12.67 23.20 -18.32
C PHE A 77 11.55 23.80 -19.22
N ASP A 78 11.69 23.64 -20.52
CA ASP A 78 10.73 24.19 -21.49
C ASP A 78 9.37 23.49 -21.47
N GLY A 79 9.32 22.21 -21.05
CA GLY A 79 8.09 21.45 -20.82
C GLY A 79 7.12 22.12 -19.83
N ARG A 80 7.60 23.02 -18.97
CA ARG A 80 6.79 23.81 -18.05
C ARG A 80 5.63 24.54 -18.76
N LYS A 81 5.89 25.07 -19.96
CA LYS A 81 4.87 25.74 -20.77
C LYS A 81 3.73 24.79 -21.18
N ILE A 82 4.07 23.53 -21.48
CA ILE A 82 3.07 22.51 -21.78
C ILE A 82 2.13 22.34 -20.57
N TYR A 83 2.69 22.19 -19.37
CA TYR A 83 1.91 21.89 -18.16
C TYR A 83 1.14 23.11 -17.65
N GLU A 84 1.74 24.30 -17.69
CA GLU A 84 1.11 25.49 -17.09
C GLU A 84 0.21 26.28 -18.06
N GLU A 85 0.40 26.12 -19.38
CA GLU A 85 -0.42 26.78 -20.40
C GLU A 85 -1.22 25.76 -21.22
N THR A 86 -0.54 24.99 -22.10
CA THR A 86 -1.20 24.16 -23.13
C THR A 86 -2.23 23.18 -22.54
N LEU A 87 -1.84 22.35 -21.58
CA LEU A 87 -2.74 21.37 -20.99
C LEU A 87 -3.83 22.03 -20.14
N ARG A 88 -3.50 23.12 -19.46
CA ARG A 88 -4.50 23.90 -18.69
C ARG A 88 -5.59 24.47 -19.60
N GLU A 89 -5.21 25.04 -20.75
CA GLU A 89 -6.15 25.57 -21.73
C GLU A 89 -7.04 24.48 -22.30
N VAL A 90 -6.45 23.36 -22.73
CA VAL A 90 -7.21 22.22 -23.27
C VAL A 90 -8.18 21.64 -22.24
N CYS A 91 -7.73 21.45 -20.98
CA CYS A 91 -8.63 20.98 -19.91
C CYS A 91 -9.75 22.00 -19.64
N GLY A 92 -9.44 23.29 -19.61
CA GLY A 92 -10.42 24.36 -19.41
C GLY A 92 -11.47 24.44 -20.51
N GLU A 93 -11.11 24.10 -21.76
CA GLU A 93 -12.03 24.10 -22.91
C GLU A 93 -12.89 22.81 -22.96
N TYR A 94 -12.27 21.62 -22.79
CA TYR A 94 -12.93 20.34 -23.03
C TYR A 94 -13.51 19.65 -21.79
N ASP A 95 -13.06 20.02 -20.58
CA ASP A 95 -13.59 19.49 -19.30
C ASP A 95 -13.52 20.52 -18.17
N PRO A 96 -14.19 21.69 -18.31
CA PRO A 96 -14.08 22.83 -17.39
C PRO A 96 -14.56 22.53 -15.97
N GLY A 97 -15.38 21.48 -15.79
CA GLY A 97 -15.91 21.09 -14.48
C GLY A 97 -14.97 20.27 -13.63
N ARG A 98 -13.81 19.86 -14.18
CA ARG A 98 -12.86 19.01 -13.48
C ARG A 98 -11.56 19.76 -13.19
N THR A 99 -10.99 19.49 -12.02
CA THR A 99 -9.72 20.11 -11.61
C THR A 99 -8.59 19.66 -12.53
N TYR A 100 -7.80 20.64 -13.01
CA TYR A 100 -6.52 20.44 -13.64
C TYR A 100 -5.38 20.78 -12.65
N TRP A 101 -4.38 19.90 -12.54
CA TRP A 101 -3.21 20.04 -11.69
C TRP A 101 -1.93 19.95 -12.53
N PRO A 102 -0.99 20.92 -12.48
CA PRO A 102 0.11 21.00 -13.46
C PRO A 102 1.10 19.86 -13.43
N GLY A 103 1.24 19.15 -12.31
CA GLY A 103 2.17 18.01 -12.15
C GLY A 103 1.83 17.16 -10.95
N SER A 104 2.53 16.05 -10.79
CA SER A 104 2.49 15.16 -9.63
C SER A 104 3.93 14.70 -9.36
N PRO A 105 4.58 15.14 -8.24
CA PRO A 105 4.05 16.11 -7.28
C PRO A 105 4.15 17.56 -7.78
N TYR A 106 3.27 18.41 -7.26
CA TYR A 106 3.29 19.85 -7.55
C TYR A 106 2.70 20.66 -6.39
N GLY A 107 3.39 21.73 -6.00
CA GLY A 107 2.94 22.74 -5.05
C GLY A 107 2.73 24.09 -5.73
N ARG A 108 1.69 24.83 -5.34
CA ARG A 108 1.39 26.16 -5.92
C ARG A 108 2.19 27.29 -5.28
N GLN A 109 2.63 27.11 -4.04
CA GLN A 109 3.27 28.15 -3.23
C GLN A 109 4.72 27.81 -2.88
N SER A 110 5.07 26.52 -2.86
CA SER A 110 6.40 26.07 -2.50
C SER A 110 7.35 26.08 -3.70
N SER A 111 8.61 26.42 -3.46
CA SER A 111 9.69 26.15 -4.42
C SER A 111 10.03 24.68 -4.53
N ASP A 112 9.62 23.86 -3.56
CA ASP A 112 9.73 22.42 -3.59
C ASP A 112 8.43 21.82 -4.15
N PRO A 113 8.44 21.16 -5.33
CA PRO A 113 7.25 20.53 -5.87
C PRO A 113 6.74 19.38 -4.98
N ASN A 114 7.61 18.81 -4.13
CA ASN A 114 7.31 17.71 -3.21
C ASN A 114 7.11 18.17 -1.75
N ALA A 115 6.71 19.44 -1.54
CA ALA A 115 6.50 20.00 -0.21
C ALA A 115 5.34 19.30 0.53
N ARG A 116 5.49 19.14 1.85
CA ARG A 116 4.46 18.47 2.69
C ARG A 116 3.20 19.33 2.87
N GLU A 117 3.36 20.64 2.88
CA GLU A 117 2.34 21.62 3.24
C GLU A 117 1.52 22.09 2.04
N ASP A 118 1.94 21.76 0.82
CA ASP A 118 1.37 22.34 -0.40
C ASP A 118 1.24 21.32 -1.52
N GLY A 119 0.02 21.13 -2.00
CA GLY A 119 -0.29 20.25 -3.12
C GLY A 119 -0.26 18.77 -2.78
N ASP A 120 0.25 17.99 -3.71
CA ASP A 120 0.43 16.55 -3.57
C ASP A 120 1.91 16.17 -3.39
N ARG A 121 2.13 14.97 -2.90
CA ARG A 121 3.47 14.51 -2.52
C ARG A 121 3.72 13.07 -2.93
N HIS A 122 4.92 12.79 -3.46
CA HIS A 122 5.49 11.45 -3.61
C HIS A 122 6.38 11.13 -2.40
N ILE A 123 6.11 10.02 -1.71
CA ILE A 123 6.89 9.60 -0.55
C ILE A 123 7.77 8.42 -0.93
N TRP A 124 8.98 8.73 -1.38
CA TRP A 124 9.99 7.75 -1.75
C TRP A 124 11.15 7.63 -0.76
N GLU A 125 11.18 8.42 0.32
CA GLU A 125 12.21 8.40 1.36
C GLU A 125 12.28 7.07 2.12
N VAL A 126 11.21 6.28 2.05
CA VAL A 126 11.21 4.91 2.58
C VAL A 126 11.88 3.97 1.56
N TRP A 127 11.44 3.93 0.30
CA TRP A 127 11.98 3.00 -0.69
C TRP A 127 13.34 3.43 -1.25
N HIS A 128 13.51 4.73 -1.57
CA HIS A 128 14.77 5.30 -2.04
C HIS A 128 15.65 5.79 -0.87
N THR A 129 16.67 6.56 -1.17
CA THR A 129 17.51 7.21 -0.15
C THR A 129 16.71 8.28 0.59
N PRO A 130 16.74 8.33 1.94
CA PRO A 130 17.69 7.64 2.84
C PRO A 130 17.27 6.26 3.36
N GLN A 131 16.23 5.62 2.83
CA GLN A 131 15.69 4.32 3.26
C GLN A 131 15.20 4.37 4.72
N LEU A 132 14.30 5.32 5.00
CA LEU A 132 13.66 5.46 6.30
C LEU A 132 12.86 4.20 6.64
N ARG A 133 12.59 4.00 7.91
CA ARG A 133 11.75 2.89 8.35
C ARG A 133 10.33 3.06 7.80
N TYR A 134 9.70 1.99 7.34
CA TYR A 134 8.31 2.07 6.86
C TYR A 134 7.32 2.39 8.00
N GLN A 135 7.68 2.13 9.26
CA GLN A 135 6.91 2.57 10.42
C GLN A 135 6.83 4.10 10.54
N ASP A 136 7.72 4.83 9.88
CA ASP A 136 7.79 6.29 9.96
C ASP A 136 6.96 7.02 8.89
N TYR A 137 6.19 6.30 8.04
CA TYR A 137 5.34 6.90 7.01
C TYR A 137 4.43 8.02 7.55
N GLY A 138 3.92 7.88 8.77
CA GLY A 138 3.09 8.91 9.40
C GLY A 138 3.80 10.27 9.56
N THR A 139 5.11 10.26 9.78
CA THR A 139 5.92 11.48 9.91
C THR A 139 6.20 12.14 8.56
N LEU A 140 6.04 11.40 7.47
CA LEU A 140 6.27 11.85 6.10
C LEU A 140 5.01 12.34 5.41
N CYS A 141 3.84 12.15 6.02
CA CYS A 141 2.54 12.48 5.45
C CYS A 141 2.48 13.93 4.95
N GLY A 142 1.88 14.13 3.78
CA GLY A 142 1.55 15.43 3.18
C GLY A 142 0.04 15.65 3.07
N ARG A 143 -0.36 16.73 2.37
CA ARG A 143 -1.77 17.07 2.16
C ARG A 143 -2.53 16.07 1.27
N PHE A 144 -1.81 15.46 0.35
CA PHE A 144 -2.25 14.36 -0.51
C PHE A 144 -1.00 13.55 -0.89
N VAL A 145 -1.05 12.24 -0.72
CA VAL A 145 0.05 11.35 -1.07
C VAL A 145 -0.28 10.70 -2.40
N SER A 146 0.26 11.24 -3.50
CA SER A 146 -0.02 10.76 -4.86
C SER A 146 0.83 9.57 -5.25
N GLU A 147 1.96 9.33 -4.56
CA GLU A 147 2.73 8.09 -4.66
C GLU A 147 3.41 7.70 -3.35
N PHE A 148 3.40 6.42 -3.07
CA PHE A 148 4.30 5.72 -2.15
C PHE A 148 4.29 4.23 -2.49
N GLY A 149 5.37 3.51 -2.21
CA GLY A 149 5.46 2.13 -2.60
C GLY A 149 6.61 1.35 -1.97
N MET A 150 6.57 0.04 -2.15
CA MET A 150 7.59 -0.93 -1.73
C MET A 150 7.59 -2.08 -2.73
N GLN A 151 8.77 -2.60 -3.12
CA GLN A 151 8.81 -3.76 -3.99
C GLN A 151 8.54 -5.07 -3.24
N GLY A 152 7.94 -6.04 -3.96
CA GLY A 152 7.78 -7.41 -3.53
C GLY A 152 7.92 -8.37 -4.70
N VAL A 153 8.61 -9.49 -4.48
CA VAL A 153 8.84 -10.52 -5.49
C VAL A 153 7.53 -11.26 -5.76
N PRO A 154 7.13 -11.47 -7.03
CA PRO A 154 5.91 -12.21 -7.37
C PRO A 154 6.09 -13.71 -7.13
N ALA A 155 5.00 -14.46 -7.21
CA ALA A 155 4.99 -15.92 -7.06
C ALA A 155 5.78 -16.63 -8.16
N VAL A 156 6.25 -17.85 -7.87
CA VAL A 156 7.05 -18.68 -8.79
C VAL A 156 6.43 -18.80 -10.19
N PRO A 157 5.13 -19.00 -10.40
CA PRO A 157 4.56 -19.08 -11.74
C PRO A 157 4.77 -17.81 -12.57
N THR A 158 4.66 -16.62 -11.95
CA THR A 158 4.90 -15.34 -12.61
C THR A 158 6.39 -15.16 -12.93
N LEU A 159 7.29 -15.53 -12.01
CA LEU A 159 8.73 -15.53 -12.25
C LEU A 159 9.12 -16.47 -13.40
N THR A 160 8.56 -17.70 -13.42
CA THR A 160 8.77 -18.66 -14.50
C THR A 160 8.38 -18.08 -15.87
N ARG A 161 7.27 -17.37 -15.92
CA ARG A 161 6.82 -16.70 -17.14
C ARG A 161 7.79 -15.59 -17.57
N GLY A 162 8.32 -14.82 -16.62
CA GLY A 162 9.29 -13.75 -16.89
C GLY A 162 10.66 -14.26 -17.36
N LEU A 163 11.13 -15.34 -16.77
CA LEU A 163 12.41 -15.96 -17.07
C LEU A 163 12.36 -16.87 -18.30
N GLY A 164 11.19 -17.46 -18.60
CA GLY A 164 11.04 -18.55 -19.58
C GLY A 164 11.42 -19.94 -19.03
N PHE A 165 11.83 -20.03 -17.76
CA PHE A 165 12.17 -21.27 -17.05
C PHE A 165 11.90 -21.10 -15.55
N PRO A 166 11.67 -22.20 -14.78
CA PRO A 166 11.51 -22.12 -13.34
C PRO A 166 12.76 -21.54 -12.65
N PRO A 167 12.61 -20.56 -11.73
CA PRO A 167 13.75 -20.03 -10.99
C PRO A 167 14.35 -21.10 -10.05
N ASP A 168 15.66 -21.21 -10.04
CA ASP A 168 16.43 -22.15 -9.20
C ASP A 168 16.99 -21.49 -7.91
N GLY A 169 16.86 -20.16 -7.79
CA GLY A 169 17.33 -19.42 -6.62
C GLY A 169 17.06 -17.93 -6.73
N VAL A 170 17.51 -17.18 -5.74
CA VAL A 170 17.30 -15.73 -5.63
C VAL A 170 18.16 -14.96 -6.65
N SER A 171 19.32 -15.46 -7.01
CA SER A 171 20.28 -14.78 -7.88
C SER A 171 19.74 -14.44 -9.28
N VAL A 172 18.80 -15.25 -9.79
CA VAL A 172 18.20 -15.01 -11.12
C VAL A 172 17.20 -13.85 -11.13
N LEU A 173 16.77 -13.36 -9.96
CA LEU A 173 15.73 -12.34 -9.84
C LEU A 173 16.22 -10.93 -10.18
N SER A 174 17.54 -10.68 -10.13
CA SER A 174 18.11 -9.35 -10.41
C SER A 174 17.78 -8.87 -11.82
N GLY A 175 17.76 -9.76 -12.82
CA GLY A 175 17.40 -9.45 -14.20
C GLY A 175 15.91 -9.14 -14.41
N LEU A 176 15.06 -9.44 -13.44
CA LEU A 176 13.63 -9.14 -13.47
C LEU A 176 13.26 -7.89 -12.64
N ASN A 177 14.22 -7.27 -11.94
CA ASN A 177 13.92 -6.13 -11.09
C ASN A 177 13.70 -4.86 -11.92
N LYS A 178 12.60 -4.15 -11.66
CA LYS A 178 12.24 -2.92 -12.37
C LYS A 178 12.98 -1.67 -11.92
N GLY A 179 13.66 -1.71 -10.79
CA GLY A 179 14.32 -0.53 -10.22
C GLY A 179 15.78 -0.78 -9.91
N ASP A 180 16.65 0.17 -10.26
CA ASP A 180 18.06 0.12 -9.90
C ASP A 180 18.24 0.02 -8.39
N GLY A 181 19.10 -0.90 -7.92
CA GLY A 181 19.34 -1.16 -6.51
C GLY A 181 18.16 -1.79 -5.76
N GLY A 182 17.17 -2.34 -6.47
CA GLY A 182 16.01 -3.00 -5.87
C GLY A 182 16.33 -4.19 -4.98
N PRO A 183 17.17 -5.14 -5.43
CA PRO A 183 17.56 -6.29 -4.60
C PRO A 183 18.22 -5.88 -3.28
N GLU A 184 19.12 -4.90 -3.29
CA GLU A 184 19.81 -4.39 -2.11
C GLU A 184 18.85 -3.71 -1.13
N ARG A 185 17.88 -2.94 -1.64
CA ARG A 185 16.84 -2.31 -0.83
C ARG A 185 15.91 -3.32 -0.20
N ILE A 186 15.48 -4.32 -0.96
CA ILE A 186 14.68 -5.44 -0.42
C ILE A 186 15.43 -6.11 0.71
N GLN A 187 16.72 -6.45 0.49
CA GLN A 187 17.55 -7.10 1.53
C GLN A 187 17.69 -6.23 2.76
N HIS A 188 17.93 -4.91 2.58
CA HIS A 188 18.00 -3.96 3.68
C HIS A 188 16.75 -3.98 4.59
N TYR A 189 15.55 -4.06 3.99
CA TYR A 189 14.31 -4.13 4.77
C TYR A 189 14.08 -5.48 5.41
N ILE A 190 14.46 -6.58 4.75
CA ILE A 190 14.41 -7.93 5.35
C ILE A 190 15.32 -7.97 6.58
N ASP A 191 16.59 -7.59 6.46
CA ASP A 191 17.57 -7.66 7.55
C ASP A 191 17.17 -6.86 8.79
N ARG A 192 16.46 -5.75 8.58
CA ARG A 192 15.99 -4.91 9.67
C ARG A 192 14.74 -5.42 10.36
N ASN A 193 13.85 -6.10 9.63
CA ASN A 193 12.50 -6.34 10.11
C ASN A 193 12.13 -7.82 10.26
N LEU A 194 12.76 -8.73 9.54
CA LEU A 194 12.38 -10.14 9.49
C LEU A 194 13.56 -11.07 9.83
N PRO A 195 13.29 -12.30 10.30
CA PRO A 195 14.28 -13.36 10.26
C PRO A 195 14.75 -13.63 8.83
N ALA A 196 16.01 -14.04 8.66
CA ALA A 196 16.59 -14.27 7.34
C ALA A 196 15.88 -15.42 6.60
N PRO A 197 15.45 -15.24 5.34
CA PRO A 197 14.94 -16.34 4.52
C PRO A 197 16.07 -17.33 4.16
N HIS A 198 15.72 -18.60 3.95
CA HIS A 198 16.70 -19.65 3.76
C HIS A 198 16.60 -20.37 2.40
N ASP A 199 15.55 -20.11 1.64
CA ASP A 199 15.33 -20.61 0.28
C ASP A 199 14.51 -19.60 -0.55
N LEU A 200 14.26 -19.92 -1.82
CA LEU A 200 13.49 -19.04 -2.72
C LEU A 200 12.06 -18.82 -2.23
N ALA A 201 11.39 -19.84 -1.69
CA ALA A 201 10.00 -19.72 -1.24
C ALA A 201 9.88 -18.79 -0.05
N THR A 202 10.75 -18.95 0.94
CA THR A 202 10.82 -18.08 2.12
C THR A 202 11.31 -16.68 1.76
N TYR A 203 12.17 -16.53 0.75
CA TYR A 203 12.57 -15.22 0.24
C TYR A 203 11.39 -14.47 -0.42
N ILE A 204 10.64 -15.15 -1.31
CA ILE A 204 9.42 -14.57 -1.91
C ILE A 204 8.45 -14.14 -0.82
N TYR A 205 8.19 -15.02 0.15
CA TYR A 205 7.33 -14.71 1.29
C TYR A 205 7.84 -13.48 2.06
N ALA A 206 9.11 -13.44 2.44
CA ALA A 206 9.69 -12.32 3.18
C ALA A 206 9.56 -10.99 2.45
N THR A 207 9.83 -10.94 1.14
CA THR A 207 9.69 -9.72 0.34
C THR A 207 8.25 -9.25 0.27
N GLN A 208 7.29 -10.16 0.13
CA GLN A 208 5.86 -9.82 0.10
C GLN A 208 5.36 -9.35 1.47
N ILE A 209 5.88 -9.90 2.58
CA ILE A 209 5.56 -9.41 3.92
C ILE A 209 6.10 -7.99 4.14
N ILE A 210 7.34 -7.71 3.74
CA ILE A 210 7.90 -6.34 3.82
C ILE A 210 7.04 -5.37 3.01
N GLN A 211 6.65 -5.72 1.79
CA GLN A 211 5.75 -4.90 0.98
C GLN A 211 4.41 -4.68 1.69
N ALA A 212 3.79 -5.74 2.21
CA ALA A 212 2.50 -5.70 2.88
C ALA A 212 2.53 -4.83 4.16
N GLU A 213 3.55 -4.99 5.00
CA GLU A 213 3.73 -4.19 6.22
C GLU A 213 3.96 -2.72 5.88
N ALA A 214 4.84 -2.42 4.91
CA ALA A 214 5.13 -1.06 4.51
C ALA A 214 3.89 -0.33 4.01
N LEU A 215 3.13 -0.96 3.10
CA LEU A 215 1.93 -0.35 2.53
C LEU A 215 0.80 -0.24 3.57
N ALA A 216 0.65 -1.23 4.46
CA ALA A 216 -0.31 -1.15 5.57
C ALA A 216 0.01 0.00 6.53
N HIS A 217 1.28 0.18 6.91
CA HIS A 217 1.69 1.31 7.77
C HIS A 217 1.40 2.65 7.09
N GLY A 218 1.72 2.79 5.79
CA GLY A 218 1.42 4.00 5.02
C GLY A 218 -0.09 4.31 5.01
N ILE A 219 -0.91 3.40 4.52
CA ILE A 219 -2.37 3.60 4.43
C ILE A 219 -2.98 3.88 5.82
N ARG A 220 -2.57 3.14 6.86
CA ARG A 220 -3.05 3.34 8.23
C ARG A 220 -2.74 4.75 8.73
N ALA A 221 -1.51 5.21 8.53
CA ALA A 221 -1.05 6.53 8.94
C ALA A 221 -1.76 7.65 8.16
N PHE A 222 -1.89 7.52 6.83
CA PHE A 222 -2.53 8.52 5.99
C PHE A 222 -4.03 8.61 6.25
N ARG A 223 -4.70 7.47 6.49
CA ARG A 223 -6.10 7.46 6.93
C ARG A 223 -6.29 8.12 8.30
N ARG A 224 -5.38 7.89 9.25
CA ARG A 224 -5.42 8.58 10.54
C ARG A 224 -5.23 10.08 10.40
N ALA A 225 -4.40 10.53 9.45
CA ALA A 225 -4.18 11.93 9.15
C ALA A 225 -5.35 12.59 8.42
N PHE A 226 -6.33 11.82 7.92
CA PHE A 226 -7.54 12.37 7.34
C PHE A 226 -8.42 13.00 8.44
N GLY A 227 -8.67 14.29 8.34
CA GLY A 227 -9.44 15.00 9.37
C GLY A 227 -9.91 16.36 8.92
N HIS A 228 -10.74 16.98 9.76
CA HIS A 228 -11.31 18.32 9.53
C HIS A 228 -10.28 19.44 9.68
N ASP A 229 -9.11 19.17 10.23
CA ASP A 229 -8.01 20.12 10.30
C ASP A 229 -7.29 20.18 8.95
N LEU A 230 -7.72 21.10 8.09
CA LEU A 230 -7.11 21.33 6.78
C LEU A 230 -5.62 21.70 6.85
N ALA A 231 -5.10 22.10 8.00
CA ALA A 231 -3.69 22.43 8.17
C ALA A 231 -2.79 21.20 8.29
N ARG A 232 -3.35 20.05 8.71
CA ARG A 232 -2.60 18.82 8.96
C ARG A 232 -3.19 17.57 8.28
N GLY A 233 -4.34 17.70 7.63
CA GLY A 233 -5.09 16.58 7.05
C GLY A 233 -4.44 16.04 5.77
N CYS A 234 -4.53 14.71 5.58
CA CYS A 234 -4.22 14.04 4.33
C CYS A 234 -5.52 13.75 3.58
N GLY A 235 -5.72 14.38 2.42
CA GLY A 235 -6.95 14.25 1.61
C GLY A 235 -7.05 12.93 0.83
N GLY A 236 -5.97 12.18 0.71
CA GLY A 236 -5.95 10.90 0.00
C GLY A 236 -4.55 10.32 -0.12
N ALA A 237 -4.49 9.03 -0.49
CA ALA A 237 -3.24 8.34 -0.77
C ALA A 237 -3.42 7.36 -1.93
N LEU A 238 -2.45 7.34 -2.83
CA LEU A 238 -2.37 6.45 -3.99
C LEU A 238 -1.11 5.59 -3.89
N VAL A 239 -1.27 4.29 -4.14
CA VAL A 239 -0.17 3.33 -4.06
C VAL A 239 0.50 3.20 -5.43
N TRP A 240 1.81 3.33 -5.47
CA TRP A 240 2.63 2.92 -6.59
C TRP A 240 3.12 1.48 -6.36
N GLN A 241 2.55 0.44 -7.02
CA GLN A 241 1.60 0.55 -8.10
C GLN A 241 0.56 -0.58 -8.05
N LEU A 242 -0.52 -0.48 -8.86
CA LEU A 242 -1.59 -1.47 -8.86
C LEU A 242 -1.14 -2.81 -9.45
N ASP A 243 -0.62 -2.81 -10.67
CA ASP A 243 -0.29 -4.02 -11.44
C ASP A 243 0.99 -3.87 -12.25
N ASP A 244 1.40 -4.95 -12.89
CA ASP A 244 2.61 -5.02 -13.71
C ASP A 244 2.31 -5.13 -15.20
N CYS A 245 3.04 -4.36 -16.02
CA CYS A 245 2.98 -4.46 -17.47
C CYS A 245 3.81 -5.63 -18.03
N TRP A 246 4.65 -6.28 -17.23
CA TRP A 246 5.41 -7.49 -17.56
C TRP A 246 5.76 -8.28 -16.29
N PRO A 247 6.02 -9.62 -16.38
CA PRO A 247 6.33 -10.43 -15.20
C PRO A 247 7.70 -10.06 -14.63
N GLY A 248 7.72 -9.33 -13.52
CA GLY A 248 8.95 -8.82 -12.92
C GLY A 248 8.85 -8.58 -11.42
N VAL A 249 9.98 -8.21 -10.81
CA VAL A 249 10.05 -7.75 -9.42
C VAL A 249 9.79 -6.25 -9.38
N SER A 250 8.72 -5.83 -8.74
CA SER A 250 8.24 -4.47 -8.79
C SER A 250 7.43 -4.07 -7.54
N TRP A 251 6.91 -2.84 -7.56
CA TRP A 251 6.04 -2.27 -6.53
C TRP A 251 4.57 -2.71 -6.65
N SER A 252 4.19 -3.45 -7.70
CA SER A 252 2.80 -3.86 -7.92
C SER A 252 2.21 -4.65 -6.76
N ILE A 253 0.92 -4.45 -6.50
CA ILE A 253 0.13 -5.22 -5.53
C ILE A 253 -0.61 -6.40 -6.18
N LEU A 254 -0.78 -6.35 -7.51
CA LEU A 254 -1.26 -7.43 -8.36
C LEU A 254 -0.13 -7.85 -9.30
N GLU A 255 0.03 -9.15 -9.52
CA GLU A 255 1.04 -9.68 -10.42
C GLU A 255 0.66 -9.46 -11.88
N HIS A 256 1.64 -9.51 -12.78
CA HIS A 256 1.41 -9.38 -14.22
C HIS A 256 0.32 -10.33 -14.73
N TYR A 257 -0.62 -9.77 -15.49
CA TYR A 257 -1.75 -10.48 -16.07
C TYR A 257 -1.72 -10.35 -17.59
N ALA A 258 -1.19 -11.37 -18.24
CA ALA A 258 -1.02 -11.37 -19.70
C ALA A 258 -2.33 -11.61 -20.45
N ALA A 259 -2.40 -11.20 -21.71
CA ALA A 259 -3.58 -11.35 -22.56
C ALA A 259 -4.00 -12.82 -22.77
N ASP A 260 -3.04 -13.75 -22.85
CA ASP A 260 -3.30 -15.19 -22.92
C ASP A 260 -3.96 -15.73 -21.64
N MET A 261 -3.60 -15.22 -20.47
CA MET A 261 -4.25 -15.53 -19.20
C MET A 261 -5.71 -15.06 -19.20
N ALA A 262 -5.95 -13.84 -19.67
CA ALA A 262 -7.30 -13.29 -19.81
C ALA A 262 -8.17 -14.10 -20.77
N GLN A 263 -7.63 -14.49 -21.93
CA GLN A 263 -8.32 -15.36 -22.90
C GLN A 263 -8.64 -16.74 -22.33
N ALA A 264 -7.75 -17.28 -21.49
CA ALA A 264 -7.97 -18.55 -20.79
C ALA A 264 -8.90 -18.44 -19.57
N GLY A 265 -9.37 -17.25 -19.22
CA GLY A 265 -10.23 -17.01 -18.04
C GLY A 265 -9.51 -17.27 -16.71
N ARG A 266 -8.18 -17.18 -16.69
CA ARG A 266 -7.40 -17.35 -15.45
C ARG A 266 -7.59 -16.16 -14.52
N PRO A 267 -7.50 -16.33 -13.19
CA PRO A 267 -7.64 -15.22 -12.25
C PRO A 267 -6.40 -14.33 -12.22
N VAL A 268 -6.59 -13.05 -11.87
CA VAL A 268 -5.51 -12.17 -11.47
C VAL A 268 -4.94 -12.65 -10.13
N ARG A 269 -3.61 -12.69 -9.97
CA ARG A 269 -2.97 -13.11 -8.73
C ARG A 269 -2.59 -11.90 -7.87
N PRO A 270 -3.20 -11.75 -6.68
CA PRO A 270 -2.79 -10.72 -5.72
C PRO A 270 -1.48 -11.11 -5.02
N LYS A 271 -0.63 -10.11 -4.73
CA LYS A 271 0.44 -10.23 -3.74
C LYS A 271 -0.10 -10.04 -2.32
N ALA A 272 0.69 -10.37 -1.29
CA ALA A 272 0.30 -10.21 0.11
C ALA A 272 -0.16 -8.78 0.44
N SER A 273 0.47 -7.78 -0.16
CA SER A 273 0.14 -6.36 0.01
C SER A 273 -1.29 -5.98 -0.41
N TYR A 274 -1.89 -6.68 -1.36
CA TYR A 274 -3.30 -6.48 -1.71
C TYR A 274 -4.22 -6.72 -0.50
N TYR A 275 -3.99 -7.81 0.23
CA TYR A 275 -4.83 -8.16 1.38
C TYR A 275 -4.59 -7.23 2.56
N SER A 276 -3.35 -6.79 2.80
CA SER A 276 -3.06 -5.82 3.85
C SER A 276 -3.71 -4.46 3.59
N ILE A 277 -3.61 -3.95 2.35
CA ILE A 277 -4.28 -2.70 1.93
C ILE A 277 -5.80 -2.85 2.03
N ARG A 278 -6.37 -3.95 1.55
CA ARG A 278 -7.80 -4.22 1.66
C ARG A 278 -8.28 -4.20 3.11
N SER A 279 -7.50 -4.76 4.02
CA SER A 279 -7.79 -4.72 5.45
C SER A 279 -7.76 -3.29 6.01
N GLU A 280 -6.74 -2.50 5.65
CA GLU A 280 -6.64 -1.10 6.11
C GLU A 280 -7.70 -0.19 5.48
N LEU A 281 -8.24 -0.52 4.29
CA LEU A 281 -9.27 0.25 3.59
C LEU A 281 -10.71 -0.15 3.95
N GLN A 282 -10.92 -1.02 4.95
CA GLN A 282 -12.29 -1.34 5.41
C GLN A 282 -13.03 -0.06 5.81
N PRO A 283 -14.35 0.05 5.50
CA PRO A 283 -15.14 1.24 5.81
C PRO A 283 -15.12 1.62 7.30
N ILE A 284 -15.11 0.64 8.18
CA ILE A 284 -14.92 0.80 9.62
C ILE A 284 -13.63 0.07 9.97
N ARG A 285 -12.58 0.81 10.35
CA ARG A 285 -11.28 0.25 10.67
C ARG A 285 -10.75 0.80 11.99
N LEU A 286 -10.52 -0.10 12.93
CA LEU A 286 -9.80 0.21 14.16
C LEU A 286 -8.30 0.19 13.85
N GLY A 287 -7.63 1.32 14.06
CA GLY A 287 -6.18 1.45 13.90
C GLY A 287 -5.49 1.52 15.26
N ALA A 288 -4.28 1.00 15.33
CA ALA A 288 -3.39 1.19 16.47
C ALA A 288 -1.94 1.31 15.98
N ASP A 289 -1.13 2.10 16.69
CA ASP A 289 0.28 2.27 16.36
C ASP A 289 1.12 2.66 17.58
N TRP A 290 2.36 2.17 17.62
CA TRP A 290 3.33 2.50 18.64
C TRP A 290 3.73 3.98 18.55
N GLN A 291 3.72 4.67 19.67
CA GLN A 291 4.23 6.05 19.79
C GLN A 291 5.64 6.08 20.37
N THR A 292 5.85 5.26 21.37
CA THR A 292 7.14 5.00 22.02
C THR A 292 7.11 3.57 22.53
N GLU A 293 8.23 3.07 23.04
CA GLU A 293 8.27 1.77 23.69
C GLU A 293 7.24 1.69 24.82
N GLY A 294 6.44 0.63 24.81
CA GLY A 294 5.36 0.41 25.81
C GLY A 294 4.18 1.36 25.73
N ARG A 295 4.12 2.27 24.74
CA ARG A 295 3.00 3.21 24.60
C ARG A 295 2.47 3.25 23.16
N PHE A 296 1.14 3.13 23.01
CA PHE A 296 0.47 3.11 21.70
C PHE A 296 -0.81 3.95 21.70
N ALA A 297 -1.17 4.44 20.53
CA ALA A 297 -2.42 5.13 20.27
C ALA A 297 -3.42 4.19 19.60
N VAL A 298 -4.72 4.42 19.84
CA VAL A 298 -5.84 3.72 19.18
C VAL A 298 -6.81 4.75 18.62
N TRP A 299 -7.30 4.50 17.40
CA TRP A 299 -8.29 5.36 16.74
C TRP A 299 -9.23 4.53 15.87
N LEU A 300 -10.35 5.11 15.49
CA LEU A 300 -11.32 4.55 14.54
C LEU A 300 -11.39 5.40 13.29
N CYS A 301 -11.20 4.78 12.13
CA CYS A 301 -11.51 5.38 10.82
C CYS A 301 -12.90 4.92 10.39
N HIS A 302 -13.74 5.86 9.97
CA HIS A 302 -15.06 5.59 9.41
C HIS A 302 -15.24 6.31 8.08
N SER A 303 -15.49 5.56 6.99
CA SER A 303 -15.65 6.09 5.63
C SER A 303 -17.12 6.18 5.18
N GLY A 304 -18.08 6.07 6.10
CA GLY A 304 -19.51 6.19 5.79
C GLY A 304 -19.95 7.64 5.67
N ALA A 305 -20.93 7.90 4.79
CA ALA A 305 -21.49 9.24 4.58
C ALA A 305 -22.36 9.74 5.74
N VAL A 306 -22.78 8.85 6.65
CA VAL A 306 -23.56 9.17 7.85
C VAL A 306 -22.77 8.82 9.10
N PRO A 307 -23.06 9.45 10.26
CA PRO A 307 -22.43 9.07 11.52
C PRO A 307 -22.57 7.58 11.82
N LEU A 308 -21.52 6.96 12.36
CA LEU A 308 -21.61 5.60 12.84
C LEU A 308 -22.38 5.60 14.17
N ALA A 309 -23.61 5.11 14.13
CA ALA A 309 -24.47 5.02 15.31
C ALA A 309 -24.19 3.71 16.07
N LEU A 310 -23.58 3.82 17.23
CA LEU A 310 -23.40 2.71 18.18
C LEU A 310 -24.15 3.03 19.47
N GLU A 311 -24.87 2.06 20.01
CA GLU A 311 -25.73 2.28 21.21
C GLU A 311 -24.92 2.19 22.51
N ARG A 312 -24.02 1.24 22.60
CA ARG A 312 -23.19 0.95 23.78
C ARG A 312 -21.75 0.64 23.37
N PRO A 313 -21.06 1.60 22.74
CA PRO A 313 -19.71 1.37 22.26
C PRO A 313 -18.73 1.23 23.43
N ARG A 314 -17.82 0.28 23.32
CA ARG A 314 -16.75 0.06 24.28
C ARG A 314 -15.49 -0.44 23.58
N LEU A 315 -14.36 0.04 24.05
CA LEU A 315 -13.04 -0.42 23.62
C LEU A 315 -12.51 -1.42 24.64
N ARG A 316 -12.18 -2.62 24.17
CA ARG A 316 -11.43 -3.60 24.94
C ARG A 316 -9.98 -3.63 24.43
N VAL A 317 -9.04 -3.58 25.34
CA VAL A 317 -7.62 -3.74 25.06
C VAL A 317 -7.10 -4.92 25.87
N SER A 318 -6.47 -5.87 25.18
CA SER A 318 -5.88 -7.05 25.80
C SER A 318 -4.42 -7.15 25.41
N GLY A 319 -3.56 -7.47 26.37
CA GLY A 319 -2.15 -7.74 26.15
C GLY A 319 -1.86 -9.23 26.25
N LEU A 320 -1.09 -9.74 25.29
CA LEU A 320 -0.72 -11.15 25.19
C LEU A 320 0.79 -11.33 25.21
N ALA A 321 1.22 -12.45 25.80
CA ALA A 321 2.57 -12.97 25.63
C ALA A 321 2.73 -13.63 24.26
N PRO A 322 3.96 -13.88 23.77
CA PRO A 322 4.21 -14.63 22.53
C PRO A 322 3.61 -16.04 22.51
N SER A 323 3.42 -16.63 23.69
CA SER A 323 2.72 -17.93 23.86
C SER A 323 1.23 -17.87 23.57
N GLY A 324 0.64 -16.65 23.45
CA GLY A 324 -0.80 -16.44 23.37
C GLY A 324 -1.50 -16.31 24.71
N GLN A 325 -0.79 -16.45 25.83
CA GLN A 325 -1.34 -16.22 27.16
C GLN A 325 -1.79 -14.77 27.30
N ARG A 326 -3.06 -14.55 27.65
CA ARG A 326 -3.57 -13.20 27.95
C ARG A 326 -3.06 -12.78 29.33
N LEU A 327 -2.30 -11.68 29.34
CA LEU A 327 -1.67 -11.13 30.56
C LEU A 327 -2.55 -10.11 31.24
N PHE A 328 -3.30 -9.33 30.46
CA PHE A 328 -4.34 -8.43 30.98
C PHE A 328 -5.45 -8.23 29.95
N SER A 329 -6.57 -7.69 30.43
CA SER A 329 -7.65 -7.21 29.56
C SER A 329 -8.39 -6.09 30.30
N GLU A 330 -8.47 -4.94 29.67
CA GLU A 330 -9.17 -3.77 30.17
C GLU A 330 -10.27 -3.39 29.18
N GLU A 331 -11.39 -2.93 29.71
CA GLU A 331 -12.53 -2.49 28.91
C GLU A 331 -13.04 -1.15 29.42
N ARG A 332 -13.29 -0.22 28.50
CA ARG A 332 -13.89 1.07 28.84
C ARG A 332 -15.00 1.45 27.88
N PRO A 333 -16.08 2.10 28.37
CA PRO A 333 -17.07 2.69 27.48
C PRO A 333 -16.45 3.82 26.65
N LEU A 334 -17.00 4.03 25.47
CA LEU A 334 -16.65 5.15 24.59
C LEU A 334 -17.83 6.14 24.60
N THR A 335 -17.49 7.42 24.69
CA THR A 335 -18.44 8.53 24.68
C THR A 335 -18.20 9.47 23.51
N GLU A 336 -17.11 9.27 22.78
CA GLU A 336 -16.71 10.06 21.62
C GLU A 336 -17.69 9.85 20.46
N PRO A 337 -18.10 10.92 19.77
CA PRO A 337 -18.93 10.78 18.58
C PRO A 337 -18.11 10.21 17.41
N PHE A 338 -18.71 9.29 16.65
CA PHE A 338 -18.11 8.73 15.45
C PHE A 338 -18.60 9.50 14.21
N HIS A 339 -17.81 10.49 13.80
CA HIS A 339 -18.14 11.38 12.68
C HIS A 339 -18.19 10.65 11.33
N PRO A 340 -19.07 11.07 10.42
CA PRO A 340 -19.07 10.54 9.06
C PRO A 340 -17.79 10.93 8.35
N ASN A 341 -17.28 10.01 7.52
CA ASN A 341 -16.07 10.19 6.72
C ASN A 341 -14.94 10.86 7.53
N GLY A 342 -14.60 10.26 8.67
CA GLY A 342 -13.68 10.87 9.62
C GLY A 342 -12.88 9.88 10.46
N VAL A 343 -12.09 10.45 11.36
CA VAL A 343 -11.27 9.73 12.34
C VAL A 343 -11.68 10.15 13.75
N THR A 344 -11.83 9.18 14.63
CA THR A 344 -12.07 9.40 16.06
C THR A 344 -10.89 8.83 16.84
N GLU A 345 -10.11 9.69 17.50
CA GLU A 345 -9.04 9.26 18.39
C GLU A 345 -9.64 8.64 19.67
N LEU A 346 -9.25 7.41 19.95
CA LEU A 346 -9.73 6.64 21.13
C LEU A 346 -8.72 6.67 22.29
N GLY A 347 -7.67 7.50 22.16
CA GLY A 347 -6.69 7.76 23.21
C GLY A 347 -5.42 6.93 23.09
N THR A 348 -4.53 7.21 24.06
CA THR A 348 -3.22 6.54 24.18
C THR A 348 -3.21 5.68 25.43
N GLN A 349 -2.58 4.51 25.35
CA GLN A 349 -2.45 3.57 26.45
C GLN A 349 -1.00 3.17 26.66
N SER A 350 -0.65 2.84 27.91
CA SER A 350 0.64 2.30 28.29
C SER A 350 0.49 0.84 28.66
N LEU A 351 1.50 0.03 28.34
CA LEU A 351 1.52 -1.39 28.61
C LEU A 351 2.33 -1.73 29.86
N PRO A 352 1.95 -2.78 30.59
CA PRO A 352 2.85 -3.45 31.53
C PRO A 352 4.07 -4.06 30.81
N ASP A 353 5.20 -4.14 31.49
CA ASP A 353 6.52 -4.52 30.93
C ASP A 353 6.61 -5.91 30.26
N ALA A 354 5.64 -6.78 30.43
CA ALA A 354 5.69 -8.15 29.87
C ALA A 354 4.82 -8.36 28.63
N VAL A 355 4.15 -7.31 28.13
CA VAL A 355 3.21 -7.43 27.02
C VAL A 355 3.91 -7.18 25.70
N LEU A 356 3.77 -8.12 24.76
CA LEU A 356 4.35 -8.01 23.43
C LEU A 356 3.29 -7.81 22.33
N ILE A 357 2.13 -8.46 22.42
CA ILE A 357 1.08 -8.38 21.41
C ILE A 357 -0.14 -7.70 22.02
N VAL A 358 -0.70 -6.72 21.32
CA VAL A 358 -1.88 -5.98 21.78
C VAL A 358 -3.05 -6.25 20.85
N LEU A 359 -4.15 -6.74 21.42
CA LEU A 359 -5.44 -6.88 20.74
C LEU A 359 -6.34 -5.72 21.16
N CYS A 360 -6.77 -4.90 20.21
CA CYS A 360 -7.77 -3.88 20.40
C CYS A 360 -9.07 -4.30 19.71
N GLU A 361 -10.18 -4.22 20.42
CA GLU A 361 -11.50 -4.63 19.95
C GLU A 361 -12.54 -3.55 20.26
N LEU A 362 -13.30 -3.14 19.25
CA LEU A 362 -14.44 -2.24 19.40
C LEU A 362 -15.73 -3.07 19.40
N TYR A 363 -16.51 -2.95 20.46
CA TYR A 363 -17.80 -3.59 20.59
C TYR A 363 -18.94 -2.58 20.62
N ASP A 364 -20.12 -3.00 20.15
CA ASP A 364 -21.42 -2.38 20.45
C ASP A 364 -22.33 -3.39 21.13
N GLY A 365 -22.54 -3.22 22.43
CA GLY A 365 -23.14 -4.27 23.24
C GLY A 365 -22.34 -5.59 23.10
N PRO A 366 -22.96 -6.72 22.70
CA PRO A 366 -22.25 -7.99 22.53
C PRO A 366 -21.55 -8.12 21.18
N LYS A 367 -21.84 -7.23 20.23
CA LYS A 367 -21.38 -7.33 18.84
C LYS A 367 -19.98 -6.74 18.67
N LEU A 368 -19.05 -7.54 18.15
CA LEU A 368 -17.75 -7.04 17.69
C LEU A 368 -17.94 -6.24 16.39
N ILE A 369 -17.50 -4.99 16.40
CA ILE A 369 -17.59 -4.05 15.26
C ILE A 369 -16.30 -4.04 14.46
N ALA A 370 -15.15 -3.94 15.15
CA ALA A 370 -13.84 -3.92 14.52
C ALA A 370 -12.78 -4.43 15.50
N LYS A 371 -11.71 -5.00 14.97
CA LYS A 371 -10.53 -5.38 15.76
C LYS A 371 -9.23 -5.03 15.02
N THR A 372 -8.16 -4.87 15.77
CA THR A 372 -6.80 -4.77 15.25
C THR A 372 -5.82 -5.42 16.21
N VAL A 373 -4.77 -6.02 15.65
CA VAL A 373 -3.67 -6.58 16.42
C VAL A 373 -2.44 -5.70 16.17
N LEU A 374 -1.87 -5.17 17.23
CA LEU A 374 -0.64 -4.40 17.18
C LEU A 374 0.53 -5.31 17.57
N TRP A 375 1.40 -5.55 16.62
CA TRP A 375 2.59 -6.37 16.80
C TRP A 375 3.80 -5.49 17.14
N PRO A 376 4.70 -5.95 18.03
CA PRO A 376 5.95 -5.23 18.27
C PRO A 376 6.80 -5.19 17.02
N GLN A 377 7.64 -4.17 16.94
CA GLN A 377 8.55 -3.97 15.83
C GLN A 377 9.99 -3.82 16.35
N PRO A 378 10.99 -4.37 15.66
CA PRO A 378 10.85 -5.12 14.40
C PRO A 378 10.32 -6.56 14.61
N LEU A 379 9.64 -7.09 13.61
CA LEU A 379 9.00 -8.42 13.68
C LEU A 379 9.97 -9.58 13.93
N LYS A 380 11.25 -9.43 13.58
CA LYS A 380 12.29 -10.46 13.80
C LYS A 380 12.53 -10.76 15.28
N ASP A 381 12.24 -9.80 16.16
CA ASP A 381 12.49 -9.91 17.60
C ASP A 381 11.29 -10.53 18.35
N LEU A 382 10.21 -10.89 17.65
CA LEU A 382 8.99 -11.45 18.25
C LEU A 382 9.16 -12.82 18.91
N GLY A 383 10.14 -13.62 18.47
CA GLY A 383 10.33 -14.96 18.99
C GLY A 383 9.10 -15.88 18.84
N LEU A 384 8.36 -15.73 17.73
CA LEU A 384 7.15 -16.52 17.49
C LEU A 384 7.50 -18.01 17.40
N ILE A 385 6.75 -18.81 18.15
CA ILE A 385 6.79 -20.27 18.11
C ILE A 385 5.79 -20.74 17.04
N ASP A 386 5.99 -21.95 16.51
CA ASP A 386 5.05 -22.58 15.58
C ASP A 386 3.61 -22.46 16.14
N PRO A 387 2.69 -21.79 15.43
CA PRO A 387 1.31 -21.59 15.89
C PRO A 387 0.44 -22.84 15.80
N GLU A 388 0.96 -23.96 15.30
CA GLU A 388 0.21 -25.22 15.10
C GLU A 388 -1.09 -24.94 14.34
N VAL A 389 -0.96 -24.47 13.09
CA VAL A 389 -2.11 -24.10 12.26
C VAL A 389 -2.92 -25.35 11.91
N LEU A 390 -4.20 -25.35 12.27
CA LEU A 390 -5.15 -26.36 11.85
C LEU A 390 -6.04 -25.83 10.72
N LEU A 391 -6.08 -26.58 9.62
CA LEU A 391 -6.97 -26.32 8.48
C LEU A 391 -8.05 -27.42 8.45
N GLU A 392 -9.30 -27.04 8.52
CA GLU A 392 -10.45 -27.93 8.32
C GLU A 392 -11.14 -27.52 7.01
N GLU A 393 -11.08 -28.39 6.01
CA GLU A 393 -11.66 -28.15 4.68
C GLU A 393 -13.09 -28.71 4.63
N HIS A 394 -14.03 -27.92 4.14
CA HIS A 394 -15.43 -28.28 3.97
C HIS A 394 -15.86 -28.06 2.53
N GLU A 395 -16.60 -29.01 1.99
CA GLU A 395 -17.20 -28.89 0.66
C GLU A 395 -18.24 -27.76 0.61
N THR A 396 -18.42 -27.21 -0.57
CA THR A 396 -19.49 -26.23 -0.86
C THR A 396 -20.34 -26.76 -2.04
N PRO A 397 -21.48 -26.12 -2.36
CA PRO A 397 -22.27 -26.51 -3.54
C PRO A 397 -21.51 -26.39 -4.88
N ASP A 398 -20.51 -25.51 -4.96
CA ASP A 398 -19.58 -25.46 -6.09
C ASP A 398 -18.39 -26.41 -5.81
N PRO A 399 -18.22 -27.50 -6.57
CA PRO A 399 -17.15 -28.47 -6.31
C PRO A 399 -15.74 -27.90 -6.50
N LEU A 400 -15.58 -26.75 -7.14
CA LEU A 400 -14.29 -26.07 -7.29
C LEU A 400 -13.98 -25.11 -6.12
N VAL A 401 -14.93 -24.93 -5.19
CA VAL A 401 -14.80 -24.03 -4.04
C VAL A 401 -14.82 -24.83 -2.76
N ARG A 402 -13.80 -24.64 -1.93
CA ARG A 402 -13.71 -25.20 -0.56
C ARG A 402 -13.90 -24.07 0.44
N ARG A 403 -14.61 -24.35 1.53
CA ARG A 403 -14.58 -23.51 2.71
C ARG A 403 -13.50 -24.02 3.63
N VAL A 404 -12.63 -23.15 4.09
CA VAL A 404 -11.49 -23.50 4.93
C VAL A 404 -11.63 -22.77 6.26
N ARG A 405 -11.74 -23.54 7.32
CA ARG A 405 -11.73 -23.06 8.70
C ARG A 405 -10.32 -23.14 9.24
N ILE A 406 -9.83 -22.03 9.78
CA ILE A 406 -8.44 -21.88 10.21
C ILE A 406 -8.44 -21.54 11.70
N THR A 407 -7.69 -22.30 12.48
CA THR A 407 -7.45 -22.07 13.90
C THR A 407 -5.98 -22.21 14.23
N VAL A 408 -5.55 -21.59 15.33
CA VAL A 408 -4.17 -21.63 15.81
C VAL A 408 -4.14 -21.87 17.32
N SER A 409 -3.09 -22.54 17.80
CA SER A 409 -2.88 -22.74 19.25
C SER A 409 -2.05 -21.61 19.88
N ARG A 410 -1.29 -20.85 19.07
CA ARG A 410 -0.44 -19.72 19.46
C ARG A 410 -0.60 -18.57 18.47
N PRO A 411 -0.20 -17.34 18.83
CA PRO A 411 -0.28 -16.20 17.92
C PRO A 411 0.44 -16.45 16.60
N ALA A 412 -0.24 -16.20 15.51
CA ALA A 412 0.26 -16.39 14.15
C ALA A 412 0.24 -15.04 13.42
N LYS A 413 1.41 -14.59 12.98
CA LYS A 413 1.58 -13.37 12.18
C LYS A 413 1.72 -13.72 10.70
N ALA A 414 0.96 -13.03 9.86
CA ALA A 414 1.08 -13.05 8.41
C ALA A 414 0.97 -14.45 7.80
N LEU A 415 -0.05 -15.23 8.21
CA LEU A 415 -0.32 -16.54 7.59
C LEU A 415 -0.67 -16.34 6.12
N TRP A 416 0.13 -16.92 5.25
CA TRP A 416 -0.01 -16.89 3.81
C TRP A 416 -0.37 -18.27 3.29
N LEU A 417 -1.55 -18.38 2.70
CA LEU A 417 -2.05 -19.62 2.13
C LEU A 417 -1.78 -19.67 0.63
N THR A 418 -1.38 -20.83 0.15
CA THR A 418 -1.18 -21.13 -1.28
C THR A 418 -1.84 -22.46 -1.63
N ALA A 419 -2.25 -22.59 -2.91
CA ALA A 419 -2.80 -23.83 -3.47
C ALA A 419 -2.37 -23.94 -4.93
N GLY A 420 -3.24 -24.39 -5.83
CA GLY A 420 -2.95 -24.44 -7.27
C GLY A 420 -2.61 -23.08 -7.87
N GLU A 421 -2.06 -23.10 -9.08
CA GLU A 421 -1.61 -21.88 -9.77
C GLU A 421 -2.76 -20.87 -9.98
N ASP A 422 -3.98 -21.36 -10.22
CA ASP A 422 -5.17 -20.53 -10.44
C ASP A 422 -6.08 -20.42 -9.22
N ALA A 423 -5.55 -20.74 -8.04
CA ALA A 423 -6.30 -20.64 -6.79
C ALA A 423 -6.62 -19.17 -6.43
N VAL A 424 -7.87 -18.92 -6.08
CA VAL A 424 -8.36 -17.62 -5.59
C VAL A 424 -8.83 -17.77 -4.16
N PHE A 425 -8.29 -16.94 -3.28
CA PHE A 425 -8.63 -16.91 -1.86
C PHE A 425 -9.55 -15.71 -1.58
N SER A 426 -10.64 -15.94 -0.85
CA SER A 426 -11.51 -14.83 -0.42
C SER A 426 -10.82 -13.89 0.57
N ASP A 427 -9.88 -14.41 1.35
CA ASP A 427 -8.97 -13.66 2.22
C ASP A 427 -7.64 -14.39 2.36
N ASN A 428 -6.57 -13.66 2.70
CA ASN A 428 -5.23 -14.19 2.90
C ASN A 428 -4.39 -13.23 3.75
N LEU A 429 -3.12 -13.57 4.05
CA LEU A 429 -2.25 -12.77 4.90
C LEU A 429 -2.88 -12.52 6.28
N LEU A 430 -3.22 -13.61 6.96
CA LEU A 430 -4.00 -13.56 8.19
C LEU A 430 -3.12 -13.40 9.43
N ASP A 431 -3.54 -12.53 10.34
CA ASP A 431 -3.05 -12.44 11.72
C ASP A 431 -4.08 -13.10 12.61
N LEU A 432 -3.73 -14.21 13.29
CA LEU A 432 -4.64 -14.98 14.12
C LEU A 432 -4.11 -15.13 15.55
N LEU A 433 -5.04 -15.09 16.50
CA LEU A 433 -4.76 -15.31 17.91
C LEU A 433 -5.45 -16.60 18.40
N PRO A 434 -4.93 -17.25 19.46
CA PRO A 434 -5.56 -18.44 20.04
C PRO A 434 -7.02 -18.20 20.41
N GLY A 435 -7.87 -19.16 20.08
CA GLY A 435 -9.32 -19.09 20.31
C GLY A 435 -10.11 -18.36 19.23
N GLU A 436 -9.43 -17.75 18.24
CA GLU A 436 -10.08 -17.22 17.05
C GLU A 436 -10.33 -18.31 16.02
N VAL A 437 -11.44 -18.18 15.29
CA VAL A 437 -11.78 -19.01 14.14
C VAL A 437 -11.93 -18.09 12.94
N THR A 438 -11.17 -18.32 11.89
CA THR A 438 -11.34 -17.62 10.63
C THR A 438 -11.80 -18.60 9.54
N GLU A 439 -12.81 -18.21 8.81
CA GLU A 439 -13.30 -18.96 7.65
C GLU A 439 -13.03 -18.17 6.38
N ILE A 440 -12.46 -18.85 5.39
CA ILE A 440 -12.25 -18.33 4.04
C ILE A 440 -12.78 -19.30 3.01
N THR A 441 -12.99 -18.84 1.80
CA THR A 441 -13.23 -19.70 0.65
C THR A 441 -12.04 -19.72 -0.27
N VAL A 442 -11.76 -20.90 -0.83
CA VAL A 442 -10.68 -21.12 -1.80
C VAL A 442 -11.31 -21.74 -3.04
N LYS A 443 -11.31 -20.99 -4.14
CA LYS A 443 -11.68 -21.50 -5.47
C LYS A 443 -10.41 -21.96 -6.16
N ASP A 444 -10.28 -23.27 -6.41
CA ASP A 444 -9.12 -23.86 -7.07
C ASP A 444 -9.57 -24.93 -8.05
N PRO A 445 -9.46 -24.69 -9.37
CA PRO A 445 -9.87 -25.67 -10.38
C PRO A 445 -9.10 -26.99 -10.31
N ALA A 446 -7.87 -26.97 -9.78
CA ALA A 446 -7.01 -28.15 -9.65
C ALA A 446 -7.22 -28.89 -8.32
N LEU A 447 -8.01 -28.34 -7.39
CA LEU A 447 -8.22 -28.88 -6.04
C LEU A 447 -6.91 -29.24 -5.30
N SER A 448 -5.88 -28.45 -5.53
CA SER A 448 -4.54 -28.68 -4.98
C SER A 448 -4.56 -28.60 -3.45
N PRO A 449 -3.64 -29.29 -2.76
CA PRO A 449 -3.49 -29.16 -1.32
C PRO A 449 -3.19 -27.72 -0.91
N ILE A 450 -3.83 -27.24 0.16
CA ILE A 450 -3.55 -25.93 0.71
C ILE A 450 -2.30 -26.02 1.59
N ARG A 451 -1.35 -25.13 1.32
CA ARG A 451 -0.12 -24.97 2.11
C ARG A 451 -0.18 -23.65 2.85
N VAL A 452 0.41 -23.60 4.03
CA VAL A 452 0.47 -22.40 4.87
C VAL A 452 1.92 -22.09 5.20
N MET A 453 2.25 -20.81 5.10
CA MET A 453 3.50 -20.24 5.58
C MET A 453 3.14 -19.07 6.52
N GLY A 454 3.97 -18.78 7.50
CA GLY A 454 3.80 -17.66 8.42
C GLY A 454 5.15 -17.11 8.86
N LEU A 455 5.17 -16.04 9.63
CA LEU A 455 6.42 -15.45 10.11
C LEU A 455 7.32 -16.46 10.85
N HIS A 456 6.73 -17.39 11.61
CA HIS A 456 7.42 -18.49 12.28
C HIS A 456 8.21 -19.38 11.30
N SER A 457 7.76 -19.51 10.04
CA SER A 457 8.44 -20.31 9.01
C SER A 457 9.80 -19.75 8.62
N LEU A 458 10.04 -18.46 8.80
CA LEU A 458 11.36 -17.83 8.59
C LEU A 458 12.34 -18.18 9.73
N ALA A 459 11.84 -18.45 10.94
CA ALA A 459 12.66 -18.72 12.11
C ALA A 459 13.02 -20.22 12.27
N ALA A 460 12.31 -21.13 11.58
CA ALA A 460 12.33 -22.57 11.86
C ALA A 460 13.63 -23.31 11.53
N LEU A 461 14.61 -22.67 10.87
CA LEU A 461 15.88 -23.31 10.46
C LEU A 461 17.13 -22.65 11.07
N GLN A 462 17.02 -21.81 12.08
CA GLN A 462 18.21 -21.40 12.82
C GLN A 462 18.68 -22.60 13.69
N PRO A 463 19.87 -23.15 13.46
CA PRO A 463 20.39 -24.20 14.32
C PRO A 463 20.56 -23.60 15.73
N ARG A 464 20.03 -24.29 16.72
CA ARG A 464 20.19 -23.98 18.13
C ARG A 464 21.65 -24.08 18.56
#